data_a69022ee6d0cabfd36e2fbfff14698a6
#
_entry.id   a69022ee6d0cabfd36e2fbfff14698a6
#
_cell.length_a   1.000
_cell.length_b   1.000
_cell.length_c   1.000
_cell.angle_alpha   90.00
_cell.angle_beta   90.00
_cell.angle_gamma   90.00
#
_symmetry.space_group_name_H-M   'P 1'
#
loop_
_entity.id
_entity.type
_entity.pdbx_description
1 polymer ?
#
loop_
_entity_poly.entity_id
_entity_poly.type
_entity_poly.pdbx_seq_one_letter_code
_entity_poly.pdbx_strand_id
1 'polypeptide(L)'
;MIKHFLHLITNNIFNRMDSQIPFFCGEDLECLFLGNREALRIAKENIQKHFIVVGTLEDLDKTHVVMECLMPERLSQLRREHRRQNLHVHSQHKSAQSLSAEAERVLRERLSLEYELYTFVTQRLEAQYQECRRKKFHSDVKIN
;
A
#
# COMPACT_ATOMS: atom_id res chain seq x y z
N MET A 1 6.95 -5.75 -1.24
CA MET A 1 5.77 -6.12 -2.08
C MET A 1 6.10 -7.19 -3.11
N ILE A 2 7.05 -7.00 -4.01
CA ILE A 2 7.44 -8.02 -5.01
C ILE A 2 7.72 -9.39 -4.38
N LYS A 3 8.46 -9.46 -3.27
CA LYS A 3 8.78 -10.73 -2.59
C LYS A 3 7.56 -11.44 -1.98
N HIS A 4 6.56 -10.70 -1.52
CA HIS A 4 5.33 -11.29 -1.00
C HIS A 4 4.44 -11.81 -2.13
N PHE A 5 4.35 -11.06 -3.23
CA PHE A 5 3.65 -11.49 -4.45
C PHE A 5 4.26 -12.76 -5.06
N LEU A 6 5.58 -12.91 -5.00
CA LEU A 6 6.27 -14.07 -5.56
C LEU A 6 5.98 -15.38 -4.84
N HIS A 7 5.79 -15.34 -3.53
CA HIS A 7 5.41 -16.54 -2.76
C HIS A 7 4.03 -17.07 -3.17
N LEU A 8 3.14 -16.19 -3.59
CA LEU A 8 1.77 -16.52 -4.00
C LEU A 8 1.70 -17.13 -5.41
N ILE A 9 2.64 -16.78 -6.30
CA ILE A 9 2.66 -17.23 -7.70
C ILE A 9 3.22 -18.64 -7.85
N THR A 10 4.16 -19.03 -7.02
CA THR A 10 4.77 -20.38 -7.07
C THR A 10 3.82 -21.50 -6.68
N ASN A 11 2.70 -21.20 -6.04
CA ASN A 11 1.73 -22.18 -5.55
C ASN A 11 0.48 -22.34 -6.43
N ASN A 12 0.51 -21.87 -7.68
CA ASN A 12 -0.60 -22.02 -8.65
C ASN A 12 -1.96 -21.46 -8.16
N ILE A 13 -1.96 -20.63 -7.13
CA ILE A 13 -3.15 -20.01 -6.57
C ILE A 13 -3.09 -18.52 -6.87
N PHE A 14 -3.28 -18.15 -8.13
CA PHE A 14 -3.67 -16.79 -8.48
C PHE A 14 -5.13 -16.60 -8.05
N ASN A 15 -5.31 -16.59 -6.73
CA ASN A 15 -6.63 -16.42 -6.17
C ASN A 15 -6.95 -14.91 -6.18
N ARG A 16 -8.15 -14.58 -6.58
CA ARG A 16 -8.74 -13.23 -6.52
C ARG A 16 -8.51 -12.54 -5.17
N MET A 17 -8.35 -13.29 -4.08
CA MET A 17 -8.10 -12.80 -2.73
C MET A 17 -6.69 -12.23 -2.51
N ASP A 18 -5.74 -12.52 -3.40
CA ASP A 18 -4.34 -12.08 -3.27
C ASP A 18 -4.05 -10.82 -4.09
N SER A 19 -4.97 -10.40 -4.94
CA SER A 19 -4.88 -9.20 -5.76
C SER A 19 -5.47 -7.99 -5.04
N GLN A 20 -4.80 -6.85 -5.12
CA GLN A 20 -5.22 -5.63 -4.42
C GLN A 20 -6.35 -4.90 -5.16
N ILE A 21 -6.38 -4.98 -6.48
CA ILE A 21 -7.43 -4.34 -7.29
C ILE A 21 -8.82 -4.84 -6.88
N PRO A 22 -9.12 -6.15 -6.84
CA PRO A 22 -10.41 -6.65 -6.38
C PRO A 22 -10.76 -6.22 -4.96
N PHE A 23 -9.77 -6.16 -4.07
CA PHE A 23 -9.99 -5.72 -2.69
C PHE A 23 -10.52 -4.29 -2.61
N PHE A 24 -9.92 -3.36 -3.36
CA PHE A 24 -10.34 -1.96 -3.37
C PHE A 24 -11.51 -1.67 -4.32
N CYS A 25 -11.70 -2.50 -5.33
CA CYS A 25 -12.78 -2.38 -6.31
C CYS A 25 -14.15 -2.70 -5.70
N GLY A 26 -14.23 -3.81 -4.94
CA GLY A 26 -15.47 -4.26 -4.31
C GLY A 26 -16.07 -5.51 -4.96
N GLU A 27 -17.41 -5.61 -4.93
CA GLU A 27 -18.14 -6.84 -5.31
C GLU A 27 -18.81 -6.77 -6.70
N ASP A 28 -18.67 -5.65 -7.41
CA ASP A 28 -19.24 -5.49 -8.74
C ASP A 28 -18.66 -6.51 -9.73
N LEU A 29 -19.40 -6.80 -10.79
CA LEU A 29 -19.01 -7.80 -11.80
C LEU A 29 -17.64 -7.50 -12.41
N GLU A 30 -17.33 -6.24 -12.68
CA GLU A 30 -16.07 -5.78 -13.22
C GLU A 30 -14.90 -6.12 -12.29
N CYS A 31 -15.13 -6.11 -10.98
CA CYS A 31 -14.13 -6.41 -9.95
C CYS A 31 -13.77 -7.90 -9.85
N LEU A 32 -14.58 -8.78 -10.45
CA LEU A 32 -14.36 -10.22 -10.44
C LEU A 32 -13.26 -10.67 -11.41
N PHE A 33 -12.95 -9.86 -12.42
CA PHE A 33 -12.01 -10.21 -13.47
C PHE A 33 -10.63 -9.61 -13.23
N LEU A 34 -9.63 -10.48 -13.07
CA LEU A 34 -8.24 -10.05 -12.96
C LEU A 34 -7.78 -9.37 -14.26
N GLY A 35 -6.96 -8.34 -14.13
CA GLY A 35 -6.45 -7.60 -15.28
C GLY A 35 -7.50 -6.70 -15.96
N ASN A 36 -8.60 -6.40 -15.30
CA ASN A 36 -9.62 -5.49 -15.82
C ASN A 36 -9.26 -4.02 -15.49
N ARG A 37 -9.13 -3.19 -16.53
CA ARG A 37 -8.84 -1.74 -16.38
C ARG A 37 -9.98 -0.99 -15.70
N GLU A 38 -11.21 -1.40 -15.90
CA GLU A 38 -12.36 -0.78 -15.24
C GLU A 38 -12.34 -1.06 -13.73
N ALA A 39 -11.98 -2.30 -13.33
CA ALA A 39 -11.76 -2.63 -11.92
C ALA A 39 -10.66 -1.75 -11.28
N LEU A 40 -9.56 -1.51 -12.00
CA LEU A 40 -8.53 -0.59 -11.53
C LEU A 40 -9.04 0.84 -11.36
N ARG A 41 -9.86 1.34 -12.30
CA ARG A 41 -10.45 2.68 -12.23
C ARG A 41 -11.34 2.80 -10.98
N ILE A 42 -12.23 1.84 -10.78
CA ILE A 42 -13.13 1.78 -9.61
C ILE A 42 -12.32 1.70 -8.31
N ALA A 43 -11.30 0.84 -8.27
CA ALA A 43 -10.42 0.71 -7.10
C ALA A 43 -9.76 2.06 -6.73
N LYS A 44 -9.21 2.79 -7.71
CA LYS A 44 -8.63 4.12 -7.50
C LYS A 44 -9.66 5.13 -6.98
N GLU A 45 -10.86 5.13 -7.54
CA GLU A 45 -11.95 6.01 -7.07
C GLU A 45 -12.37 5.68 -5.64
N ASN A 46 -12.55 4.41 -5.33
CA ASN A 46 -12.90 3.96 -3.98
C ASN A 46 -11.83 4.35 -2.96
N ILE A 47 -10.54 4.16 -3.31
CA ILE A 47 -9.42 4.61 -2.46
C ILE A 47 -9.50 6.11 -2.20
N GLN A 48 -9.80 6.91 -3.20
CA GLN A 48 -9.92 8.37 -3.01
C GLN A 48 -11.12 8.77 -2.16
N LYS A 49 -12.25 8.12 -2.35
CA LYS A 49 -13.53 8.51 -1.73
C LYS A 49 -13.72 7.95 -0.32
N HIS A 50 -13.24 6.71 -0.08
CA HIS A 50 -13.63 5.94 1.10
C HIS A 50 -12.47 5.61 2.05
N PHE A 51 -11.23 5.76 1.62
CA PHE A 51 -10.06 5.45 2.44
C PHE A 51 -9.33 6.73 2.85
N ILE A 52 -9.30 7.00 4.15
CA ILE A 52 -8.56 8.16 4.70
C ILE A 52 -7.07 8.02 4.38
N VAL A 53 -6.49 6.84 4.63
CA VAL A 53 -5.09 6.50 4.34
C VAL A 53 -5.03 5.10 3.75
N VAL A 54 -4.24 4.93 2.72
CA VAL A 54 -3.76 3.63 2.26
C VAL A 54 -2.24 3.70 2.25
N GLY A 55 -1.61 2.85 3.05
CA GLY A 55 -0.16 2.79 3.19
C GLY A 55 0.45 1.58 2.49
N THR A 56 1.78 1.54 2.48
CA THR A 56 2.56 0.40 1.99
C THR A 56 3.48 -0.12 3.08
N LEU A 57 3.84 -1.38 3.03
CA LEU A 57 4.73 -2.00 4.01
C LEU A 57 6.15 -1.42 3.94
N GLU A 58 6.56 -0.98 2.77
CA GLU A 58 7.87 -0.37 2.54
C GLU A 58 7.97 1.02 3.17
N ASP A 59 6.83 1.74 3.30
CA ASP A 59 6.74 3.11 3.82
C ASP A 59 5.91 3.19 5.12
N LEU A 60 6.03 2.22 6.03
CA LEU A 60 5.27 2.18 7.28
C LEU A 60 5.46 3.44 8.14
N ASP A 61 6.67 3.94 8.28
CA ASP A 61 6.94 5.16 9.05
C ASP A 61 6.20 6.37 8.46
N LYS A 62 6.19 6.52 7.14
CA LYS A 62 5.43 7.55 6.43
C LYS A 62 3.93 7.38 6.62
N THR A 63 3.45 6.13 6.50
CA THR A 63 2.05 5.76 6.74
C THR A 63 1.60 6.17 8.13
N HIS A 64 2.39 5.86 9.16
CA HIS A 64 2.10 6.24 10.55
C HIS A 64 2.08 7.76 10.75
N VAL A 65 3.00 8.51 10.12
CA VAL A 65 2.98 9.98 10.18
C VAL A 65 1.66 10.53 9.63
N VAL A 66 1.22 10.02 8.48
CA VAL A 66 -0.03 10.47 7.86
C VAL A 66 -1.24 10.08 8.71
N MET A 67 -1.26 8.86 9.26
CA MET A 67 -2.32 8.40 10.17
C MET A 67 -2.43 9.27 11.42
N GLU A 68 -1.31 9.56 12.09
CA GLU A 68 -1.29 10.46 13.26
C GLU A 68 -1.75 11.87 12.91
N CYS A 69 -1.38 12.38 11.74
CA CYS A 69 -1.76 13.71 11.27
C CYS A 69 -3.25 13.83 10.96
N LEU A 70 -3.82 12.83 10.29
CA LEU A 70 -5.21 12.86 9.84
C LEU A 70 -6.21 12.39 10.90
N MET A 71 -5.75 11.60 11.87
CA MET A 71 -6.57 11.05 12.97
C MET A 71 -5.89 11.25 14.33
N PRO A 72 -5.56 12.49 14.71
CA PRO A 72 -4.75 12.76 15.91
C PRO A 72 -5.41 12.29 17.21
N GLU A 73 -6.72 12.39 17.32
CA GLU A 73 -7.46 11.98 18.52
C GLU A 73 -7.36 10.47 18.81
N ARG A 74 -7.22 9.65 17.76
CA ARG A 74 -7.20 8.19 17.86
C ARG A 74 -5.80 7.60 17.78
N LEU A 75 -4.89 8.23 17.05
CA LEU A 75 -3.62 7.65 16.64
C LEU A 75 -2.40 8.50 17.01
N SER A 76 -2.54 9.49 17.92
CA SER A 76 -1.47 10.43 18.29
C SER A 76 -0.17 9.79 18.82
N GLN A 77 -0.19 8.52 19.19
CA GLN A 77 0.96 7.80 19.73
C GLN A 77 1.34 6.56 18.90
N LEU A 78 0.78 6.39 17.71
CA LEU A 78 0.95 5.19 16.89
C LEU A 78 2.44 4.87 16.63
N ARG A 79 3.23 5.87 16.20
CA ARG A 79 4.66 5.69 15.94
C ARG A 79 5.45 5.33 17.18
N ARG A 80 5.12 5.97 18.32
CA ARG A 80 5.79 5.70 19.59
C ARG A 80 5.51 4.28 20.05
N GLU A 81 4.27 3.84 19.95
CA GLU A 81 3.87 2.50 20.35
C GLU A 81 4.46 1.43 19.41
N HIS A 82 4.44 1.66 18.11
CA HIS A 82 5.07 0.78 17.13
C HIS A 82 6.58 0.57 17.41
N ARG A 83 7.30 1.64 17.76
CA ARG A 83 8.72 1.55 18.11
C ARG A 83 8.96 0.84 19.45
N ARG A 84 8.09 1.03 20.44
CA ARG A 84 8.21 0.38 21.76
C ARG A 84 8.04 -1.13 21.67
N GLN A 85 7.13 -1.57 20.86
CA GLN A 85 6.81 -3.00 20.74
C GLN A 85 7.87 -3.76 19.94
N ASN A 86 8.90 -3.07 19.40
CA ASN A 86 9.91 -3.69 18.53
C ASN A 86 9.28 -4.64 17.51
N LEU A 87 8.14 -4.25 16.97
CA LEU A 87 7.41 -5.00 15.94
C LEU A 87 8.18 -4.97 14.61
N HIS A 88 9.50 -5.04 14.70
CA HIS A 88 10.30 -5.58 13.62
C HIS A 88 10.03 -7.07 13.58
N VAL A 89 8.88 -7.41 13.06
CA VAL A 89 8.72 -8.73 12.46
C VAL A 89 9.66 -8.71 11.27
N HIS A 90 10.96 -8.86 11.56
CA HIS A 90 11.87 -9.46 10.62
C HIS A 90 11.35 -10.88 10.42
N SER A 91 10.35 -11.01 9.55
CA SER A 91 10.17 -12.29 8.90
C SER A 91 11.52 -12.55 8.24
N GLN A 92 12.33 -13.36 8.91
CA GLN A 92 13.48 -14.00 8.29
C GLN A 92 12.92 -14.91 7.22
N HIS A 93 12.49 -14.32 6.11
CA HIS A 93 12.25 -15.07 4.90
C HIS A 93 13.60 -15.61 4.51
N LYS A 94 13.80 -16.88 4.86
CA LYS A 94 14.88 -17.70 4.31
C LYS A 94 15.02 -17.30 2.86
N SER A 95 16.23 -16.92 2.46
CA SER A 95 16.68 -16.45 1.16
C SER A 95 15.63 -16.62 0.06
N ALA A 96 14.95 -15.54 -0.30
CA ALA A 96 14.10 -15.53 -1.48
C ALA A 96 15.00 -15.91 -2.65
N GLN A 97 14.77 -17.08 -3.25
CA GLN A 97 15.43 -17.44 -4.50
C GLN A 97 15.19 -16.29 -5.46
N SER A 98 16.26 -15.74 -6.03
CA SER A 98 16.13 -14.72 -7.04
C SER A 98 15.37 -15.31 -8.23
N LEU A 99 14.32 -14.62 -8.65
CA LEU A 99 13.62 -15.01 -9.87
C LEU A 99 14.57 -14.91 -11.06
N SER A 100 14.35 -15.79 -12.02
CA SER A 100 14.98 -15.59 -13.32
C SER A 100 14.45 -14.29 -13.96
N ALA A 101 15.29 -13.62 -14.74
CA ALA A 101 14.88 -12.39 -15.45
C ALA A 101 13.62 -12.59 -16.31
N GLU A 102 13.47 -13.78 -16.91
CA GLU A 102 12.30 -14.13 -17.68
C GLU A 102 11.04 -14.23 -16.82
N ALA A 103 11.12 -14.87 -15.65
CA ALA A 103 10.00 -14.96 -14.72
C ALA A 103 9.60 -13.56 -14.21
N GLU A 104 10.57 -12.71 -13.92
CA GLU A 104 10.30 -11.32 -13.53
C GLU A 104 9.60 -10.54 -14.64
N ARG A 105 10.03 -10.68 -15.89
CA ARG A 105 9.39 -10.03 -17.04
C ARG A 105 7.93 -10.46 -17.19
N VAL A 106 7.66 -11.76 -17.18
CA VAL A 106 6.30 -12.30 -17.30
C VAL A 106 5.40 -11.80 -16.17
N LEU A 107 5.93 -11.72 -14.94
CA LEU A 107 5.19 -11.21 -13.79
C LEU A 107 4.85 -9.73 -13.93
N ARG A 108 5.81 -8.92 -14.35
CA ARG A 108 5.58 -7.48 -14.57
C ARG A 108 4.50 -7.23 -15.62
N GLU A 109 4.50 -8.01 -16.71
CA GLU A 109 3.46 -7.92 -17.73
C GLU A 109 2.08 -8.30 -17.17
N ARG A 110 1.97 -9.45 -16.49
CA ARG A 110 0.69 -9.94 -15.93
C ARG A 110 0.15 -9.08 -14.79
N LEU A 111 1.02 -8.50 -14.01
CA LEU A 111 0.66 -7.65 -12.84
C LEU A 111 0.72 -6.15 -13.17
N SER A 112 0.77 -5.77 -14.43
CA SER A 112 0.94 -4.36 -14.81
C SER A 112 -0.08 -3.43 -14.17
N LEU A 113 -1.34 -3.84 -14.07
CA LEU A 113 -2.39 -3.04 -13.42
C LEU A 113 -2.22 -2.97 -11.89
N GLU A 114 -1.75 -4.04 -11.24
CA GLU A 114 -1.42 -4.02 -9.81
C GLU A 114 -0.24 -3.08 -9.51
N TYR A 115 0.76 -3.04 -10.39
CA TYR A 115 1.85 -2.06 -10.30
C TYR A 115 1.34 -0.62 -10.49
N GLU A 116 0.37 -0.44 -11.39
CA GLU A 116 -0.26 0.87 -11.60
C GLU A 116 -1.04 1.32 -10.35
N LEU A 117 -1.80 0.41 -9.72
CA LEU A 117 -2.48 0.69 -8.45
C LEU A 117 -1.47 1.02 -7.34
N TYR A 118 -0.41 0.24 -7.21
CA TYR A 118 0.65 0.50 -6.23
C TYR A 118 1.29 1.88 -6.41
N THR A 119 1.62 2.23 -7.66
CA THR A 119 2.17 3.55 -7.98
C THR A 119 1.21 4.67 -7.59
N PHE A 120 -0.07 4.50 -7.87
CA PHE A 120 -1.10 5.46 -7.46
C PHE A 120 -1.18 5.61 -5.93
N VAL A 121 -1.17 4.50 -5.18
CA VAL A 121 -1.22 4.51 -3.71
C VAL A 121 0.02 5.19 -3.12
N THR A 122 1.21 4.88 -3.62
CA THR A 122 2.46 5.48 -3.13
C THR A 122 2.52 6.98 -3.41
N GLN A 123 2.08 7.43 -4.58
CA GLN A 123 1.99 8.85 -4.91
C GLN A 123 0.99 9.60 -4.01
N ARG A 124 -0.17 8.99 -3.76
CA ARG A 124 -1.17 9.54 -2.85
C ARG A 124 -0.65 9.65 -1.42
N LEU A 125 0.00 8.61 -0.92
CA LEU A 125 0.61 8.61 0.42
C LEU A 125 1.68 9.68 0.54
N GLU A 126 2.54 9.86 -0.48
CA GLU A 126 3.55 10.90 -0.51
C GLU A 126 2.92 12.30 -0.47
N ALA A 127 1.88 12.56 -1.27
CA ALA A 127 1.17 13.83 -1.26
C ALA A 127 0.56 14.15 0.12
N GLN A 128 -0.08 13.16 0.76
CA GLN A 128 -0.63 13.31 2.11
C GLN A 128 0.48 13.58 3.15
N TYR A 129 1.60 12.89 3.03
CA TYR A 129 2.75 13.06 3.91
C TYR A 129 3.34 14.47 3.82
N GLN A 130 3.53 15.00 2.63
CA GLN A 130 4.02 16.37 2.42
C GLN A 130 3.06 17.41 2.96
N GLU A 131 1.76 17.20 2.80
CA GLU A 131 0.74 18.08 3.37
C GLU A 131 0.76 18.08 4.90
N CYS A 132 0.89 16.90 5.51
CA CYS A 132 1.00 16.77 6.97
C CYS A 132 2.25 17.47 7.52
N ARG A 133 3.38 17.37 6.81
CA ARG A 133 4.60 18.08 7.18
C ARG A 133 4.43 19.59 7.11
N ARG A 134 3.78 20.11 6.08
CA ARG A 134 3.50 21.55 5.95
C ARG A 134 2.64 22.07 7.10
N LYS A 135 1.56 21.35 7.45
CA LYS A 135 0.68 21.72 8.57
C LYS A 135 1.43 21.81 9.88
N LYS A 136 2.28 20.84 10.16
CA LYS A 136 3.10 20.82 11.37
C LYS A 136 4.04 22.04 11.43
N PHE A 137 4.74 22.32 10.37
CA PHE A 137 5.64 23.49 10.29
C PHE A 137 4.93 24.81 10.58
N HIS A 138 3.74 25.01 10.01
CA HIS A 138 2.94 26.22 10.26
C HIS A 138 2.39 26.32 11.70
N SER A 139 2.15 25.20 12.35
CA SER A 139 1.73 25.18 13.75
C SER A 139 2.87 25.58 14.68
N ASP A 140 4.07 25.07 14.42
CA ASP A 140 5.26 25.35 15.24
C ASP A 140 5.72 26.83 15.11
N VAL A 141 5.52 27.47 13.95
CA VAL A 141 5.85 28.89 13.70
C VAL A 141 4.86 29.85 14.39
N LYS A 142 3.63 29.45 14.64
CA LYS A 142 2.62 30.34 15.29
C LYS A 142 2.74 30.36 16.82
N ILE A 143 3.57 29.54 17.43
CA ILE A 143 3.73 29.40 18.88
C ILE A 143 4.96 30.20 19.39
N ASN A 144 5.81 30.69 18.49
CA ASN A 144 6.94 31.56 18.80
C ASN A 144 6.62 33.02 18.43
#